data_fe08bc88127776e66b2ef29e8a5c5f3d
#
_entry.id   fe08bc88127776e66b2ef29e8a5c5f3d
#
_cell.length_a   1.000
_cell.length_b   1.000
_cell.length_c   1.000
_cell.angle_alpha   90.00
_cell.angle_beta   90.00
_cell.angle_gamma   90.00
#
_symmetry.space_group_name_H-M   'P 1'
#
loop_
_entity.id
_entity.type
_entity.pdbx_description
1 polymer ?
#
loop_
_entity_poly.entity_id
_entity_poly.type
_entity_poly.pdbx_seq_one_letter_code
_entity_poly.pdbx_strand_id
1 'polypeptide(L)'
;MSSLIPVVVEQTNRGERSYDIFSRLLKERIIFLTGEVNDAVSSVICAQFLFLESEDPKKDIFLYINSPGGVVSSGLAIYDTIQYIRPDVSTVCVGQAASMGSLLLASGTRGKRYCLPHSRIMTHQPSGGVQGQATDIEIHAKEIINLKKKLNLIYEKHTGQSLNVIEKMMERDYFMSADAVSYTHLTLPTNT
;
A
#
# COMPACT_ATOMS: atom_id res chain seq x y z
N MET A 1 20.40 -2.63 -14.45
CA MET A 1 19.83 -3.33 -15.63
C MET A 1 18.36 -2.93 -15.73
N SER A 2 17.97 -2.29 -16.83
CA SER A 2 16.55 -2.05 -17.09
C SER A 2 15.91 -3.42 -17.34
N SER A 3 14.99 -3.85 -16.50
CA SER A 3 14.21 -5.06 -16.76
C SER A 3 13.41 -4.83 -18.04
N LEU A 4 13.53 -5.77 -19.00
CA LEU A 4 12.69 -5.78 -20.19
C LEU A 4 11.23 -5.96 -19.76
N ILE A 5 10.41 -4.93 -19.98
CA ILE A 5 8.97 -5.02 -19.73
C ILE A 5 8.35 -5.68 -20.96
N PRO A 6 7.66 -6.84 -20.82
CA PRO A 6 7.03 -7.53 -21.93
C PRO A 6 5.94 -6.70 -22.60
N VAL A 7 5.81 -6.84 -23.90
CA VAL A 7 4.76 -6.21 -24.69
C VAL A 7 3.72 -7.27 -25.07
N VAL A 8 2.45 -6.94 -24.93
CA VAL A 8 1.29 -7.74 -25.30
C VAL A 8 0.62 -7.08 -26.50
N VAL A 9 0.31 -7.87 -27.54
CA VAL A 9 -0.42 -7.40 -28.72
C VAL A 9 -1.85 -7.93 -28.65
N GLU A 10 -2.82 -7.02 -28.67
CA GLU A 10 -4.25 -7.36 -28.77
C GLU A 10 -4.76 -7.08 -30.18
N GLN A 11 -5.48 -8.05 -30.75
CA GLN A 11 -6.25 -7.86 -31.96
C GLN A 11 -7.63 -7.30 -31.62
N THR A 12 -7.97 -6.18 -32.22
CA THR A 12 -9.29 -5.55 -32.06
C THR A 12 -9.93 -5.39 -33.44
N ASN A 13 -11.24 -5.12 -33.47
CA ASN A 13 -11.96 -4.82 -34.71
C ASN A 13 -11.43 -3.56 -35.45
N ARG A 14 -10.53 -2.79 -34.81
CA ARG A 14 -9.89 -1.59 -35.37
C ARG A 14 -8.41 -1.78 -35.67
N GLY A 15 -7.90 -3.03 -35.63
CA GLY A 15 -6.50 -3.37 -35.85
C GLY A 15 -5.77 -3.81 -34.57
N GLU A 16 -4.47 -4.02 -34.71
CA GLU A 16 -3.59 -4.44 -33.62
C GLU A 16 -3.24 -3.25 -32.71
N ARG A 17 -3.21 -3.49 -31.40
CA ARG A 17 -2.72 -2.55 -30.40
C ARG A 17 -1.70 -3.22 -29.49
N SER A 18 -0.56 -2.57 -29.33
CA SER A 18 0.50 -3.01 -28.42
C SER A 18 0.39 -2.29 -27.09
N TYR A 19 0.55 -3.01 -25.99
CA TYR A 19 0.61 -2.51 -24.63
C TYR A 19 1.81 -3.13 -23.92
N ASP A 20 2.51 -2.40 -23.07
CA ASP A 20 3.31 -3.07 -22.05
C ASP A 20 2.39 -3.83 -21.06
N ILE A 21 2.95 -4.83 -20.36
CA ILE A 21 2.14 -5.71 -19.52
C ILE A 21 1.41 -4.96 -18.40
N PHE A 22 2.02 -3.91 -17.82
CA PHE A 22 1.38 -3.13 -16.75
C PHE A 22 0.24 -2.28 -17.28
N SER A 23 0.42 -1.61 -18.42
CA SER A 23 -0.65 -0.87 -19.11
C SER A 23 -1.80 -1.80 -19.52
N ARG A 24 -1.49 -3.04 -19.92
CA ARG A 24 -2.53 -4.02 -20.25
C ARG A 24 -3.33 -4.43 -19.02
N LEU A 25 -2.65 -4.68 -17.88
CA LEU A 25 -3.28 -5.05 -16.62
C LEU A 25 -4.05 -3.88 -16.00
N LEU A 26 -3.62 -2.64 -16.21
CA LEU A 26 -4.37 -1.45 -15.78
C LEU A 26 -5.76 -1.38 -16.42
N LYS A 27 -5.94 -1.84 -17.66
CA LYS A 27 -7.27 -1.97 -18.29
C LYS A 27 -8.20 -2.94 -17.54
N GLU A 28 -7.61 -3.93 -16.86
CA GLU A 28 -8.33 -4.84 -15.96
C GLU A 28 -8.43 -4.31 -14.53
N ARG A 29 -8.13 -3.01 -14.36
CA ARG A 29 -8.18 -2.29 -13.08
C ARG A 29 -7.18 -2.80 -12.04
N ILE A 30 -6.05 -3.33 -12.49
CA ILE A 30 -4.97 -3.87 -11.67
C ILE A 30 -3.81 -2.88 -11.64
N ILE A 31 -3.43 -2.47 -10.43
CA ILE A 31 -2.29 -1.60 -10.13
C ILE A 31 -1.24 -2.42 -9.36
N PHE A 32 0.04 -2.19 -9.65
CA PHE A 32 1.15 -2.81 -8.94
C PHE A 32 1.93 -1.77 -8.14
N LEU A 33 2.06 -2.02 -6.84
CA LEU A 33 3.02 -1.34 -5.98
C LEU A 33 4.20 -2.30 -5.75
N THR A 34 5.26 -2.13 -6.54
CA THR A 34 6.45 -2.97 -6.46
C THR A 34 7.67 -2.12 -6.11
N GLY A 35 8.46 -2.59 -5.13
CA GLY A 35 9.64 -1.89 -4.65
C GLY A 35 9.35 -0.80 -3.64
N GLU A 36 10.28 0.15 -3.51
CA GLU A 36 10.22 1.19 -2.49
C GLU A 36 9.17 2.25 -2.80
N VAL A 37 8.46 2.68 -1.75
CA VAL A 37 7.50 3.80 -1.82
C VAL A 37 8.25 5.12 -1.78
N ASN A 38 8.22 5.86 -2.88
CA ASN A 38 8.80 7.18 -3.03
C ASN A 38 7.86 8.11 -3.81
N ASP A 39 8.23 9.37 -3.99
CA ASP A 39 7.37 10.37 -4.61
C ASP A 39 7.01 10.03 -6.07
N ALA A 40 7.96 9.47 -6.85
CA ALA A 40 7.71 9.10 -8.23
C ALA A 40 6.69 7.95 -8.32
N VAL A 41 6.90 6.89 -7.54
CA VAL A 41 5.98 5.73 -7.46
C VAL A 41 4.60 6.17 -6.96
N SER A 42 4.55 6.99 -5.91
CA SER A 42 3.32 7.52 -5.34
C SER A 42 2.51 8.31 -6.38
N SER A 43 3.17 9.23 -7.09
CA SER A 43 2.50 10.05 -8.12
C SER A 43 1.86 9.20 -9.21
N VAL A 44 2.56 8.17 -9.70
CA VAL A 44 2.04 7.27 -10.73
C VAL A 44 0.85 6.45 -10.21
N ILE A 45 0.95 5.91 -8.99
CA ILE A 45 -0.13 5.10 -8.40
C ILE A 45 -1.37 5.95 -8.13
N CYS A 46 -1.22 7.16 -7.59
CA CYS A 46 -2.35 8.08 -7.39
C CYS A 46 -3.01 8.44 -8.72
N ALA A 47 -2.23 8.73 -9.77
CA ALA A 47 -2.77 9.00 -11.10
C ALA A 47 -3.54 7.81 -11.67
N GLN A 48 -3.06 6.57 -11.47
CA GLN A 48 -3.76 5.36 -11.91
C GLN A 48 -5.09 5.17 -11.16
N PHE A 49 -5.15 5.43 -9.85
CA PHE A 49 -6.39 5.38 -9.08
C PHE A 49 -7.41 6.38 -9.60
N LEU A 50 -7.02 7.64 -9.80
CA LEU A 50 -7.90 8.70 -10.31
C LEU A 50 -8.38 8.40 -11.74
N PHE A 51 -7.50 7.87 -12.59
CA PHE A 51 -7.85 7.44 -13.94
C PHE A 51 -8.91 6.34 -13.90
N LEU A 52 -8.71 5.29 -13.11
CA LEU A 52 -9.65 4.17 -13.01
C LEU A 52 -10.98 4.59 -12.39
N GLU A 53 -10.99 5.53 -11.43
CA GLU A 53 -12.23 6.11 -10.94
C GLU A 53 -13.00 6.85 -12.05
N SER A 54 -12.28 7.62 -12.88
CA SER A 54 -12.92 8.36 -13.98
C SER A 54 -13.52 7.44 -15.04
N GLU A 55 -12.92 6.26 -15.28
CA GLU A 55 -13.43 5.28 -16.23
C GLU A 55 -14.70 4.58 -15.74
N ASP A 56 -14.71 4.11 -14.50
CA ASP A 56 -15.89 3.48 -13.89
C ASP A 56 -15.81 3.55 -12.35
N PRO A 57 -16.56 4.47 -11.73
CA PRO A 57 -16.51 4.65 -10.27
C PRO A 57 -17.21 3.55 -9.46
N LYS A 58 -17.83 2.55 -10.12
CA LYS A 58 -18.59 1.48 -9.45
C LYS A 58 -17.83 0.15 -9.41
N LYS A 59 -16.79 0.01 -10.21
CA LYS A 59 -16.00 -1.22 -10.28
C LYS A 59 -14.80 -1.16 -9.36
N ASP A 60 -14.53 -2.25 -8.68
CA ASP A 60 -13.37 -2.40 -7.80
C ASP A 60 -12.05 -2.14 -8.53
N ILE A 61 -11.07 -1.66 -7.78
CA ILE A 61 -9.68 -1.55 -8.21
C ILE A 61 -8.84 -2.52 -7.38
N PHE A 62 -7.89 -3.19 -8.02
CA PHE A 62 -7.01 -4.17 -7.38
C PHE A 62 -5.60 -3.60 -7.24
N LEU A 63 -5.10 -3.49 -6.00
CA LEU A 63 -3.74 -3.07 -5.71
C LEU A 63 -2.91 -4.27 -5.24
N TYR A 64 -2.00 -4.73 -6.10
CA TYR A 64 -1.03 -5.78 -5.78
C TYR A 64 0.22 -5.16 -5.16
N ILE A 65 0.60 -5.63 -3.96
CA ILE A 65 1.66 -5.04 -3.16
C ILE A 65 2.81 -6.03 -2.98
N ASN A 66 4.00 -5.63 -3.43
CA ASN A 66 5.29 -6.27 -3.14
C ASN A 66 6.30 -5.18 -2.80
N SER A 67 6.25 -4.67 -1.57
CA SER A 67 6.98 -3.46 -1.18
C SER A 67 7.62 -3.59 0.20
N PRO A 68 8.86 -3.13 0.37
CA PRO A 68 9.50 -2.98 1.68
C PRO A 68 8.98 -1.74 2.44
N GLY A 69 8.08 -0.94 1.86
CA GLY A 69 7.70 0.37 2.36
C GLY A 69 8.56 1.49 1.79
N GLY A 70 8.75 2.56 2.53
CA GLY A 70 9.54 3.72 2.10
C GLY A 70 9.07 5.03 2.73
N VAL A 71 9.05 6.11 1.96
CA VAL A 71 8.77 7.47 2.42
C VAL A 71 7.33 7.59 2.94
N VAL A 72 7.18 8.02 4.19
CA VAL A 72 5.88 8.08 4.87
C VAL A 72 4.91 9.04 4.16
N SER A 73 5.35 10.23 3.77
CA SER A 73 4.49 11.20 3.04
C SER A 73 3.99 10.67 1.71
N SER A 74 4.86 10.00 0.95
CA SER A 74 4.50 9.36 -0.32
C SER A 74 3.50 8.21 -0.12
N GLY A 75 3.68 7.41 0.94
CA GLY A 75 2.73 6.37 1.31
C GLY A 75 1.38 6.93 1.77
N LEU A 76 1.37 8.02 2.53
CA LEU A 76 0.13 8.70 2.95
C LEU A 76 -0.61 9.31 1.75
N ALA A 77 0.08 9.80 0.72
CA ALA A 77 -0.57 10.27 -0.50
C ALA A 77 -1.34 9.15 -1.22
N ILE A 78 -0.75 7.95 -1.31
CA ILE A 78 -1.45 6.77 -1.85
C ILE A 78 -2.63 6.40 -0.94
N TYR A 79 -2.42 6.36 0.39
CA TYR A 79 -3.47 6.06 1.37
C TYR A 79 -4.66 7.00 1.24
N ASP A 80 -4.40 8.31 1.25
CA ASP A 80 -5.46 9.32 1.17
C ASP A 80 -6.20 9.21 -0.18
N THR A 81 -5.50 8.90 -1.28
CA THR A 81 -6.12 8.68 -2.60
C THR A 81 -7.06 7.46 -2.56
N ILE A 82 -6.62 6.34 -1.96
CA ILE A 82 -7.47 5.15 -1.78
C ILE A 82 -8.74 5.48 -0.98
N GLN A 83 -8.62 6.32 0.07
CA GLN A 83 -9.77 6.70 0.89
C GLN A 83 -10.67 7.76 0.21
N TYR A 84 -10.15 8.51 -0.74
CA TYR A 84 -10.86 9.60 -1.42
C TYR A 84 -11.73 9.12 -2.59
N ILE A 85 -11.25 8.14 -3.35
CA ILE A 85 -11.95 7.62 -4.53
C ILE A 85 -13.19 6.81 -4.14
N ARG A 86 -14.17 6.73 -5.06
CA ARG A 86 -15.44 6.00 -4.83
C ARG A 86 -15.32 4.49 -4.99
N PRO A 87 -14.52 3.95 -5.94
CA PRO A 87 -14.36 2.51 -6.09
C PRO A 87 -13.85 1.85 -4.80
N ASP A 88 -14.33 0.67 -4.49
CA ASP A 88 -13.68 -0.17 -3.51
C ASP A 88 -12.28 -0.59 -3.99
N VAL A 89 -11.31 -0.55 -3.09
CA VAL A 89 -9.96 -1.00 -3.39
C VAL A 89 -9.69 -2.33 -2.72
N SER A 90 -9.47 -3.36 -3.53
CA SER A 90 -9.00 -4.66 -3.08
C SER A 90 -7.48 -4.65 -3.02
N THR A 91 -6.90 -4.98 -1.87
CA THR A 91 -5.44 -5.04 -1.69
C THR A 91 -4.96 -6.48 -1.56
N VAL A 92 -3.87 -6.82 -2.26
CA VAL A 92 -3.32 -8.18 -2.31
C VAL A 92 -1.82 -8.14 -2.04
N CYS A 93 -1.37 -8.73 -0.94
CA CYS A 93 0.06 -8.87 -0.67
C CYS A 93 0.64 -10.05 -1.47
N VAL A 94 1.65 -9.76 -2.29
CA VAL A 94 2.41 -10.74 -3.08
C VAL A 94 3.88 -10.63 -2.70
N GLY A 95 4.43 -11.63 -2.04
CA GLY A 95 5.82 -11.61 -1.54
C GLY A 95 5.95 -10.87 -0.22
N GLN A 96 5.89 -9.54 -0.20
CA GLN A 96 5.97 -8.79 1.05
C GLN A 96 5.17 -7.48 1.04
N ALA A 97 4.67 -7.12 2.22
CA ALA A 97 4.14 -5.81 2.51
C ALA A 97 4.73 -5.32 3.84
N ALA A 98 5.78 -4.50 3.79
CA ALA A 98 6.48 -4.04 4.98
C ALA A 98 6.32 -2.53 5.18
N SER A 99 6.32 -2.07 6.45
CA SER A 99 6.26 -0.65 6.79
C SER A 99 5.09 0.06 6.11
N MET A 100 5.34 1.10 5.31
CA MET A 100 4.28 1.76 4.52
C MET A 100 3.53 0.80 3.60
N GLY A 101 4.16 -0.27 3.09
CA GLY A 101 3.50 -1.31 2.31
C GLY A 101 2.42 -2.05 3.12
N SER A 102 2.67 -2.33 4.41
CA SER A 102 1.67 -2.97 5.29
C SER A 102 0.51 -2.02 5.63
N LEU A 103 0.76 -0.73 5.76
CA LEU A 103 -0.30 0.27 5.96
C LEU A 103 -1.20 0.34 4.72
N LEU A 104 -0.62 0.33 3.52
CA LEU A 104 -1.37 0.33 2.27
C LEU A 104 -2.15 -0.98 2.07
N LEU A 105 -1.61 -2.12 2.51
CA LEU A 105 -2.37 -3.38 2.55
C LEU A 105 -3.59 -3.26 3.46
N ALA A 106 -3.41 -2.71 4.67
CA ALA A 106 -4.49 -2.50 5.63
C ALA A 106 -5.54 -1.48 5.16
N SER A 107 -5.17 -0.54 4.29
CA SER A 107 -6.03 0.53 3.78
C SER A 107 -7.12 0.09 2.81
N GLY A 108 -7.02 -1.13 2.28
CA GLY A 108 -8.01 -1.71 1.39
C GLY A 108 -9.40 -1.81 2.04
N THR A 109 -10.42 -1.88 1.22
CA THR A 109 -11.82 -2.00 1.65
C THR A 109 -11.98 -3.22 2.56
N ARG A 110 -12.73 -3.07 3.64
CA ARG A 110 -12.99 -4.16 4.59
C ARG A 110 -13.62 -5.36 3.87
N GLY A 111 -13.03 -6.54 4.06
CA GLY A 111 -13.45 -7.75 3.38
C GLY A 111 -12.80 -7.97 2.01
N LYS A 112 -11.97 -7.03 1.54
CA LYS A 112 -11.28 -7.10 0.24
C LYS A 112 -9.75 -6.96 0.39
N ARG A 113 -9.20 -7.44 1.50
CA ARG A 113 -7.75 -7.41 1.79
C ARG A 113 -7.22 -8.83 1.86
N TYR A 114 -6.24 -9.14 1.04
CA TYR A 114 -5.74 -10.49 0.84
C TYR A 114 -4.24 -10.58 1.01
N CYS A 115 -3.76 -11.76 1.34
CA CYS A 115 -2.35 -12.07 1.46
C CYS A 115 -2.11 -13.47 0.90
N LEU A 116 -1.17 -13.61 -0.05
CA LEU A 116 -0.83 -14.93 -0.57
C LEU A 116 -0.10 -15.77 0.49
N PRO A 117 -0.22 -17.11 0.47
CA PRO A 117 0.20 -17.99 1.57
C PRO A 117 1.65 -17.81 2.03
N HIS A 118 2.55 -17.51 1.12
CA HIS A 118 3.99 -17.34 1.41
C HIS A 118 4.42 -15.88 1.54
N SER A 119 3.45 -14.96 1.56
CA SER A 119 3.75 -13.54 1.76
C SER A 119 4.09 -13.22 3.20
N ARG A 120 4.91 -12.21 3.38
CA ARG A 120 5.35 -11.71 4.68
C ARG A 120 4.93 -10.28 4.88
N ILE A 121 4.35 -10.00 6.03
CA ILE A 121 3.97 -8.65 6.43
C ILE A 121 4.87 -8.21 7.56
N MET A 122 5.25 -6.93 7.57
CA MET A 122 6.02 -6.35 8.66
C MET A 122 5.48 -4.96 9.01
N THR A 123 5.26 -4.75 10.30
CA THR A 123 4.88 -3.45 10.85
C THR A 123 5.95 -2.94 11.78
N HIS A 124 6.18 -1.63 11.77
CA HIS A 124 7.04 -0.93 12.72
C HIS A 124 6.70 0.56 12.76
N GLN A 125 7.19 1.26 13.78
CA GLN A 125 7.06 2.70 13.89
C GLN A 125 7.87 3.43 12.81
N PRO A 126 7.48 4.68 12.45
CA PRO A 126 8.28 5.47 11.51
C PRO A 126 9.67 5.71 12.08
N SER A 127 10.68 5.58 11.24
CA SER A 127 12.06 5.97 11.55
C SER A 127 12.38 7.29 10.87
N GLY A 128 13.19 8.09 11.52
CA GLY A 128 13.68 9.36 10.96
C GLY A 128 14.91 9.82 11.72
N GLY A 129 15.67 10.68 11.10
CA GLY A 129 16.82 11.34 11.70
C GLY A 129 16.91 12.77 11.21
N VAL A 130 17.42 13.62 12.07
CA VAL A 130 17.66 15.04 11.76
C VAL A 130 18.97 15.47 12.39
N GLN A 131 19.68 16.32 11.69
CA GLN A 131 20.89 16.99 12.17
C GLN A 131 20.70 18.49 12.00
N GLY A 132 21.04 19.27 13.02
CA GLY A 132 20.89 20.74 12.98
C GLY A 132 20.99 21.35 14.35
N GLN A 133 20.45 22.55 14.52
CA GLN A 133 20.38 23.24 15.79
C GLN A 133 19.41 22.54 16.76
N ALA A 134 19.61 22.68 18.08
CA ALA A 134 18.82 22.00 19.09
C ALA A 134 17.30 22.21 18.91
N THR A 135 16.88 23.43 18.60
CA THR A 135 15.46 23.75 18.35
C THR A 135 14.91 23.02 17.11
N ASP A 136 15.69 22.93 16.04
CA ASP A 136 15.28 22.22 14.81
C ASP A 136 15.12 20.72 15.10
N ILE A 137 16.07 20.14 15.85
CA ILE A 137 15.99 18.72 16.28
C ILE A 137 14.71 18.47 17.09
N GLU A 138 14.36 19.37 18.02
CA GLU A 138 13.15 19.26 18.83
C GLU A 138 11.87 19.31 17.95
N ILE A 139 11.81 20.24 16.99
CA ILE A 139 10.67 20.36 16.05
C ILE A 139 10.49 19.07 15.26
N HIS A 140 11.56 18.56 14.66
CA HIS A 140 11.51 17.32 13.88
C HIS A 140 11.18 16.09 14.73
N ALA A 141 11.70 16.01 15.97
CA ALA A 141 11.36 14.93 16.87
C ALA A 141 9.85 14.92 17.21
N LYS A 142 9.26 16.10 17.47
CA LYS A 142 7.81 16.24 17.69
C LYS A 142 7.01 15.80 16.47
N GLU A 143 7.45 16.15 15.26
CA GLU A 143 6.76 15.74 14.03
C GLU A 143 6.82 14.22 13.82
N ILE A 144 7.96 13.57 14.05
CA ILE A 144 8.07 12.10 13.99
C ILE A 144 7.12 11.43 14.98
N ILE A 145 6.99 11.97 16.21
CA ILE A 145 6.06 11.46 17.22
C ILE A 145 4.61 11.64 16.75
N ASN A 146 4.27 12.76 16.13
CA ASN A 146 2.95 13.01 15.57
C ASN A 146 2.62 12.05 14.43
N LEU A 147 3.58 11.80 13.53
CA LEU A 147 3.44 10.81 12.47
C LEU A 147 3.23 9.40 13.04
N LYS A 148 4.00 9.00 14.06
CA LYS A 148 3.79 7.71 14.77
C LYS A 148 2.35 7.57 15.26
N LYS A 149 1.83 8.59 15.94
CA LYS A 149 0.43 8.59 16.43
C LYS A 149 -0.57 8.48 15.27
N LYS A 150 -0.37 9.26 14.21
CA LYS A 150 -1.25 9.23 13.02
C LYS A 150 -1.29 7.85 12.37
N LEU A 151 -0.13 7.20 12.18
CA LEU A 151 -0.05 5.86 11.60
C LEU A 151 -0.73 4.81 12.49
N ASN A 152 -0.53 4.88 13.81
CA ASN A 152 -1.18 3.97 14.76
C ASN A 152 -2.71 4.09 14.69
N LEU A 153 -3.26 5.32 14.61
CA LEU A 153 -4.70 5.55 14.45
C LEU A 153 -5.24 5.00 13.11
N ILE A 154 -4.45 5.08 12.04
CA ILE A 154 -4.82 4.48 10.75
C ILE A 154 -4.92 2.96 10.88
N TYR A 155 -3.94 2.29 11.51
CA TYR A 155 -4.02 0.85 11.77
C TYR A 155 -5.21 0.49 12.66
N GLU A 156 -5.44 1.21 13.76
CA GLU A 156 -6.60 1.01 14.63
C GLU A 156 -7.91 1.06 13.83
N LYS A 157 -8.09 2.12 13.02
CA LYS A 157 -9.27 2.30 12.16
C LYS A 157 -9.52 1.10 11.23
N HIS A 158 -8.48 0.61 10.57
CA HIS A 158 -8.62 -0.42 9.54
C HIS A 158 -8.64 -1.84 10.08
N THR A 159 -7.95 -2.10 11.20
CA THR A 159 -7.87 -3.45 11.79
C THR A 159 -8.94 -3.71 12.83
N GLY A 160 -9.44 -2.67 13.48
CA GLY A 160 -10.33 -2.78 14.64
C GLY A 160 -9.62 -3.24 15.92
N GLN A 161 -8.29 -3.37 15.91
CA GLN A 161 -7.49 -3.63 17.10
C GLN A 161 -7.42 -2.36 17.96
N SER A 162 -7.33 -2.51 19.28
CA SER A 162 -7.16 -1.36 20.15
C SER A 162 -5.83 -0.66 19.94
N LEU A 163 -5.80 0.66 20.17
CA LEU A 163 -4.57 1.47 20.01
C LEU A 163 -3.39 0.89 20.81
N ASN A 164 -3.63 0.39 22.03
CA ASN A 164 -2.59 -0.21 22.86
C ASN A 164 -1.96 -1.48 22.22
N VAL A 165 -2.77 -2.29 21.51
CA VAL A 165 -2.26 -3.45 20.76
C VAL A 165 -1.44 -2.97 19.57
N ILE A 166 -1.93 -1.99 18.82
CA ILE A 166 -1.22 -1.40 17.68
C ILE A 166 0.12 -0.78 18.13
N GLU A 167 0.13 0.01 19.20
CA GLU A 167 1.35 0.62 19.73
C GLU A 167 2.43 -0.40 20.06
N LYS A 168 2.04 -1.54 20.67
CA LYS A 168 2.97 -2.64 20.95
C LYS A 168 3.49 -3.31 19.70
N MET A 169 2.63 -3.55 18.72
CA MET A 169 3.02 -4.15 17.43
C MET A 169 3.94 -3.24 16.62
N MET A 170 3.73 -1.93 16.72
CA MET A 170 4.49 -0.92 15.97
C MET A 170 5.81 -0.52 16.65
N GLU A 171 6.08 -0.97 17.87
CA GLU A 171 7.24 -0.49 18.65
C GLU A 171 8.58 -0.94 18.06
N ARG A 172 8.63 -2.14 17.48
CA ARG A 172 9.79 -2.73 16.79
C ARG A 172 9.31 -3.50 15.57
N ASP A 173 10.25 -3.97 14.75
CA ASP A 173 9.93 -4.81 13.60
C ASP A 173 9.11 -6.02 14.05
N TYR A 174 7.85 -6.06 13.64
CA TYR A 174 6.94 -7.14 13.95
C TYR A 174 6.53 -7.85 12.64
N PHE A 175 7.05 -9.06 12.47
CA PHE A 175 6.82 -9.88 11.29
C PHE A 175 5.63 -10.82 11.48
N MET A 176 4.81 -10.93 10.44
CA MET A 176 3.62 -11.77 10.42
C MET A 176 3.60 -12.61 9.14
N SER A 177 3.23 -13.89 9.28
CA SER A 177 2.82 -14.74 8.15
C SER A 177 1.42 -14.37 7.67
N ALA A 178 1.01 -14.91 6.52
CA ALA A 178 -0.34 -14.74 6.00
C ALA A 178 -1.42 -15.17 7.02
N ASP A 179 -1.21 -16.30 7.71
CA ASP A 179 -2.13 -16.78 8.74
C ASP A 179 -2.20 -15.85 9.95
N ALA A 180 -1.04 -15.41 10.46
CA ALA A 180 -0.98 -14.50 11.61
C ALA A 180 -1.69 -13.16 11.31
N VAL A 181 -1.56 -12.66 10.10
CA VAL A 181 -2.17 -11.41 9.64
C VAL A 181 -3.70 -11.48 9.60
N SER A 182 -4.27 -12.63 9.29
CA SER A 182 -5.72 -12.82 9.31
C SER A 182 -6.30 -12.65 10.71
N TYR A 183 -5.61 -13.08 11.76
CA TYR A 183 -6.01 -12.87 13.16
C TYR A 183 -5.91 -11.42 13.62
N THR A 184 -5.04 -10.62 13.00
CA THR A 184 -4.95 -9.18 13.30
C THR A 184 -5.94 -8.33 12.53
N HIS A 185 -6.80 -8.95 11.72
CA HIS A 185 -7.76 -8.29 10.82
C HIS A 185 -7.12 -7.34 9.78
N LEU A 186 -5.81 -7.43 9.56
CA LEU A 186 -5.13 -6.72 8.47
C LEU A 186 -5.60 -7.25 7.10
N THR A 187 -5.86 -8.58 7.01
CA THR A 187 -6.40 -9.22 5.81
C THR A 187 -7.47 -10.26 6.19
N LEU A 188 -8.19 -10.77 5.20
CA LEU A 188 -9.01 -11.98 5.35
C LEU A 188 -8.14 -13.22 5.17
N PRO A 189 -8.55 -14.39 5.77
CA PRO A 189 -7.92 -15.66 5.43
C PRO A 189 -8.00 -15.88 3.93
N THR A 190 -6.86 -16.18 3.31
CA THR A 190 -6.86 -16.68 1.94
C THR A 190 -7.48 -18.07 1.97
N ASN A 191 -8.61 -18.25 1.32
CA ASN A 191 -9.11 -19.59 1.06
C ASN A 191 -8.09 -20.30 0.19
N THR A 192 -7.43 -21.32 0.74
CA THR A 192 -6.61 -22.29 0.01
C THR A 192 -7.51 -23.15 -0.87
#